data_8a5533e77d77a9b41bbe2eb70c3c5ce9
#
_entry.id   8a5533e77d77a9b41bbe2eb70c3c5ce9
#
_cell.length_a   1.000
_cell.length_b   1.000
_cell.length_c   1.000
_cell.angle_alpha   90.00
_cell.angle_beta   90.00
_cell.angle_gamma   90.00
#
_symmetry.space_group_name_H-M   'P 1'
#
loop_
_entity.id
_entity.type
_entity.pdbx_description
1 polymer ?
#
loop_
_entity_poly.entity_id
_entity_poly.type
_entity_poly.pdbx_seq_one_letter_code
_entity_poly.pdbx_strand_id
1 'polypeptide(L)'
;VCSSDLMEMPQPNSEILSKKAKIAAALRAVLPYDAVIDDPSETRAYECDALTAYRCPPMIAVLPATTQEVSDILKICHREGVPVVPRGSGTSLAGGALPTADCVILGVAKMNKVLETDYENRLIRVQSGRTNLSVSGAVEEEDFFYAPDPSSQLACAIAGNIAMNSGGAHCLKYGVTTNNLMGVTMVMMDGEIVEIGGGYLDASGLDILGVICGSEGQLGVVTEATLRILPKPEGARPVMIAFDSNEVAGACVADIIKAGVLPVAIEFMDRPIIEICENFAKAGYPDCEALLIVEVEGSEAEIQDQLDRISAIAQKHNPVELRQSQSAAESAAIWLGRKSAFGAVGQVADYMCLDGTIPVSALPEVLRRIKELSDHYGLRVGNVFHAGDGNMHPLIMFDANKEGDLELCEAMGADVLRLCVEVGGCLTGEHGVGIEKRDLMEDQYSAEDLEIQMAVKDVFDPAWLLNPSKVFPLSVSQSRRAS
;
A
#
# COMPACT_ATOMS: atom_id res chain seq x y z
N VAL A 1 -14.74 -10.56 25.77
CA VAL A 1 -13.39 -10.47 26.32
C VAL A 1 -12.66 -9.53 25.41
N CYS A 2 -12.53 -8.25 25.77
CA CYS A 2 -11.66 -7.31 25.08
C CYS A 2 -10.23 -7.69 25.47
N SER A 3 -9.47 -8.30 24.58
CA SER A 3 -8.00 -8.36 24.72
C SER A 3 -7.45 -7.18 23.93
N SER A 4 -6.84 -6.25 24.64
CA SER A 4 -6.15 -5.07 24.11
C SER A 4 -4.79 -5.38 23.47
N ASP A 5 -4.60 -6.56 22.84
CA ASP A 5 -3.31 -7.08 22.44
C ASP A 5 -3.15 -7.15 20.90
N LEU A 6 -4.01 -6.46 20.12
CA LEU A 6 -4.08 -6.62 18.66
C LEU A 6 -2.84 -6.13 17.89
N MET A 7 -2.03 -5.21 18.45
CA MET A 7 -0.80 -4.76 17.79
C MET A 7 0.39 -4.69 18.75
N GLU A 8 0.64 -5.75 19.50
CA GLU A 8 1.76 -5.82 20.44
C GLU A 8 3.11 -5.74 19.73
N MET A 9 4.02 -4.89 20.24
CA MET A 9 5.38 -4.79 19.73
C MET A 9 6.30 -5.80 20.47
N PRO A 10 7.28 -6.41 19.76
CA PRO A 10 8.20 -7.35 20.39
C PRO A 10 9.06 -6.66 21.44
N GLN A 11 9.39 -7.39 22.52
CA GLN A 11 10.35 -6.91 23.50
C GLN A 11 11.75 -6.84 22.88
N PRO A 12 12.51 -5.74 23.09
CA PRO A 12 13.84 -5.57 22.51
C PRO A 12 14.85 -6.55 23.13
N ASN A 13 15.78 -7.02 22.31
CA ASN A 13 16.88 -7.87 22.79
C ASN A 13 17.97 -7.00 23.44
N SER A 14 18.12 -7.12 24.79
CA SER A 14 19.08 -6.34 25.56
C SER A 14 20.54 -6.64 25.19
N GLU A 15 20.87 -7.85 24.73
CA GLU A 15 22.21 -8.20 24.27
C GLU A 15 22.58 -7.41 23.01
N ILE A 16 21.62 -7.31 22.05
CA ILE A 16 21.82 -6.51 20.83
C ILE A 16 21.98 -5.03 21.18
N LEU A 17 21.13 -4.50 22.06
CA LEU A 17 21.22 -3.10 22.49
C LEU A 17 22.58 -2.79 23.16
N SER A 18 23.13 -3.74 23.92
CA SER A 18 24.47 -3.57 24.54
C SER A 18 25.60 -3.45 23.52
N LYS A 19 25.42 -3.96 22.29
CA LYS A 19 26.38 -3.91 21.19
C LYS A 19 26.26 -2.66 20.31
N LYS A 20 25.32 -1.72 20.59
CA LYS A 20 25.02 -0.55 19.74
C LYS A 20 26.29 0.19 19.27
N ALA A 21 27.19 0.53 20.20
CA ALA A 21 28.41 1.28 19.85
C ALA A 21 29.35 0.50 18.91
N LYS A 22 29.48 -0.84 19.10
CA LYS A 22 30.27 -1.72 18.24
C LYS A 22 29.65 -1.79 16.83
N ILE A 23 28.34 -1.93 16.74
CA ILE A 23 27.60 -2.02 15.48
C ILE A 23 27.71 -0.69 14.72
N ALA A 24 27.49 0.45 15.38
CA ALA A 24 27.63 1.77 14.78
C ALA A 24 29.06 2.02 14.23
N ALA A 25 30.09 1.61 14.98
CA ALA A 25 31.47 1.71 14.52
C ALA A 25 31.75 0.83 13.28
N ALA A 26 31.21 -0.39 13.24
CA ALA A 26 31.34 -1.28 12.08
C ALA A 26 30.62 -0.72 10.85
N LEU A 27 29.43 -0.14 11.01
CA LEU A 27 28.67 0.51 9.93
C LEU A 27 29.41 1.75 9.40
N ARG A 28 30.02 2.57 10.27
CA ARG A 28 30.83 3.72 9.86
C ARG A 28 32.15 3.34 9.17
N ALA A 29 32.58 2.09 9.25
CA ALA A 29 33.75 1.61 8.51
C ALA A 29 33.44 1.34 7.02
N VAL A 30 32.17 1.17 6.66
CA VAL A 30 31.71 0.84 5.29
C VAL A 30 30.83 1.94 4.68
N LEU A 31 30.37 2.91 5.47
CA LEU A 31 29.49 3.99 5.03
C LEU A 31 30.11 5.37 5.32
N PRO A 32 29.72 6.41 4.58
CA PRO A 32 30.00 7.79 4.97
C PRO A 32 29.47 8.08 6.39
N TYR A 33 30.17 8.95 7.13
CA TYR A 33 29.86 9.21 8.54
C TYR A 33 28.41 9.71 8.73
N ASP A 34 27.92 10.56 7.86
CA ASP A 34 26.57 11.14 7.85
C ASP A 34 25.47 10.16 7.38
N ALA A 35 25.87 8.98 6.89
CA ALA A 35 24.93 7.93 6.52
C ALA A 35 24.60 6.96 7.67
N VAL A 36 25.24 7.14 8.86
CA VAL A 36 24.98 6.32 10.06
C VAL A 36 24.47 7.21 11.18
N ILE A 37 23.19 7.09 11.48
CA ILE A 37 22.45 7.88 12.45
C ILE A 37 22.22 7.02 13.70
N ASP A 38 22.86 7.36 14.82
CA ASP A 38 22.75 6.63 16.09
C ASP A 38 22.45 7.53 17.30
N ASP A 39 22.32 8.84 17.07
CA ASP A 39 21.83 9.77 18.09
C ASP A 39 20.34 9.57 18.33
N PRO A 40 19.88 9.40 19.59
CA PRO A 40 18.48 9.18 19.91
C PRO A 40 17.52 10.28 19.44
N SER A 41 18.00 11.54 19.35
CA SER A 41 17.17 12.65 18.87
C SER A 41 16.97 12.60 17.35
N GLU A 42 17.93 12.09 16.60
CA GLU A 42 17.89 11.96 15.14
C GLU A 42 17.15 10.68 14.71
N THR A 43 17.32 9.56 15.42
CA THR A 43 16.63 8.30 15.10
C THR A 43 15.11 8.41 15.27
N ARG A 44 14.60 9.40 16.01
CA ARG A 44 13.18 9.70 16.12
C ARG A 44 12.51 10.02 14.78
N ALA A 45 13.24 10.50 13.79
CA ALA A 45 12.72 10.71 12.44
C ALA A 45 12.26 9.39 11.76
N TYR A 46 12.65 8.25 12.31
CA TYR A 46 12.34 6.91 11.80
C TYR A 46 11.45 6.10 12.74
N GLU A 47 10.93 6.68 13.84
CA GLU A 47 10.20 5.97 14.89
C GLU A 47 8.82 5.44 14.48
N CYS A 48 8.27 5.91 13.34
CA CYS A 48 6.98 5.48 12.81
C CYS A 48 6.99 5.47 11.27
N ASP A 49 5.98 4.88 10.69
CA ASP A 49 5.57 5.09 9.30
C ASP A 49 4.23 5.86 9.26
N ALA A 50 3.38 5.67 8.23
CA ALA A 50 2.10 6.36 8.17
C ALA A 50 1.01 5.73 9.06
N LEU A 51 1.26 4.58 9.68
CA LEU A 51 0.46 4.07 10.81
C LEU A 51 0.89 4.79 12.10
N THR A 52 0.52 6.07 12.21
CA THR A 52 1.06 7.01 13.19
C THR A 52 0.65 6.75 14.65
N ALA A 53 -0.32 5.86 14.88
CA ALA A 53 -0.72 5.42 16.22
C ALA A 53 0.40 4.68 16.95
N TYR A 54 1.35 4.08 16.22
CA TYR A 54 2.45 3.29 16.77
C TYR A 54 3.79 3.93 16.53
N ARG A 55 4.65 3.94 17.57
CA ARG A 55 5.98 4.54 17.52
C ARG A 55 6.98 3.68 18.28
N CYS A 56 8.10 3.42 17.64
CA CYS A 56 9.23 2.71 18.26
C CYS A 56 10.55 3.27 17.71
N PRO A 57 11.34 4.04 18.48
CA PRO A 57 12.63 4.52 18.00
C PRO A 57 13.58 3.37 17.70
N PRO A 58 14.20 3.29 16.49
CA PRO A 58 15.18 2.27 16.17
C PRO A 58 16.51 2.50 16.90
N MET A 59 17.30 1.42 17.03
CA MET A 59 18.64 1.51 17.60
C MET A 59 19.57 2.39 16.75
N ILE A 60 19.57 2.20 15.44
CA ILE A 60 20.41 2.90 14.44
C ILE A 60 19.60 3.02 13.16
N ALA A 61 19.79 4.10 12.39
CA ALA A 61 19.33 4.20 11.02
C ALA A 61 20.53 4.40 10.08
N VAL A 62 20.50 3.75 8.90
CA VAL A 62 21.54 3.87 7.86
C VAL A 62 20.92 4.24 6.52
N LEU A 63 21.66 5.06 5.75
CA LEU A 63 21.23 5.60 4.46
C LEU A 63 22.26 5.29 3.37
N PRO A 64 22.30 4.04 2.86
CA PRO A 64 23.19 3.68 1.75
C PRO A 64 22.79 4.38 0.45
N ALA A 65 23.76 4.55 -0.45
CA ALA A 65 23.59 5.13 -1.79
C ALA A 65 23.82 4.11 -2.93
N THR A 66 24.33 2.92 -2.60
CA THR A 66 24.68 1.88 -3.58
C THR A 66 24.25 0.49 -3.10
N THR A 67 24.02 -0.43 -4.05
CA THR A 67 23.75 -1.85 -3.78
C THR A 67 24.89 -2.50 -2.97
N GLN A 68 26.15 -2.12 -3.24
CA GLN A 68 27.30 -2.67 -2.50
C GLN A 68 27.28 -2.23 -1.03
N GLU A 69 26.94 -0.96 -0.73
CA GLU A 69 26.81 -0.49 0.66
C GLU A 69 25.69 -1.25 1.38
N VAL A 70 24.56 -1.55 0.71
CA VAL A 70 23.49 -2.39 1.28
C VAL A 70 24.01 -3.78 1.62
N SER A 71 24.79 -4.41 0.71
CA SER A 71 25.43 -5.72 0.94
C SER A 71 26.34 -5.69 2.17
N ASP A 72 27.17 -4.67 2.29
CA ASP A 72 28.12 -4.57 3.42
C ASP A 72 27.40 -4.31 4.76
N ILE A 73 26.31 -3.53 4.78
CA ILE A 73 25.44 -3.34 5.94
C ILE A 73 24.83 -4.68 6.37
N LEU A 74 24.20 -5.41 5.44
CA LEU A 74 23.53 -6.67 5.74
C LEU A 74 24.52 -7.74 6.24
N LYS A 75 25.73 -7.84 5.68
CA LYS A 75 26.79 -8.70 6.20
C LYS A 75 27.16 -8.39 7.65
N ILE A 76 27.23 -7.10 8.01
CA ILE A 76 27.52 -6.68 9.38
C ILE A 76 26.35 -7.08 10.29
N CYS A 77 25.12 -6.77 9.92
CA CYS A 77 23.92 -7.07 10.71
C CYS A 77 23.73 -8.59 10.88
N HIS A 78 23.89 -9.36 9.80
CA HIS A 78 23.81 -10.83 9.83
C HIS A 78 24.84 -11.42 10.79
N ARG A 79 26.12 -11.03 10.68
CA ARG A 79 27.20 -11.51 11.57
C ARG A 79 26.95 -11.20 13.04
N GLU A 80 26.37 -10.05 13.36
CA GLU A 80 26.11 -9.61 14.74
C GLU A 80 24.71 -10.04 15.24
N GLY A 81 23.89 -10.70 14.42
CA GLY A 81 22.53 -11.14 14.74
C GLY A 81 21.54 -9.98 14.93
N VAL A 82 21.75 -8.86 14.24
CA VAL A 82 20.95 -7.63 14.38
C VAL A 82 19.81 -7.59 13.38
N PRO A 83 18.56 -7.38 13.83
CA PRO A 83 17.43 -7.19 12.93
C PRO A 83 17.60 -5.97 12.03
N VAL A 84 17.13 -6.10 10.79
CA VAL A 84 17.10 -5.00 9.83
C VAL A 84 15.66 -4.75 9.38
N VAL A 85 15.22 -3.51 9.47
CA VAL A 85 13.93 -3.07 8.93
C VAL A 85 14.20 -2.23 7.67
N PRO A 86 13.94 -2.76 6.46
CA PRO A 86 14.05 -2.01 5.23
C PRO A 86 13.01 -0.89 5.20
N ARG A 87 13.41 0.29 4.72
CA ARG A 87 12.53 1.45 4.63
C ARG A 87 12.70 2.19 3.30
N GLY A 88 11.62 2.32 2.56
CA GLY A 88 11.50 3.28 1.46
C GLY A 88 11.32 4.69 2.01
N SER A 89 10.17 5.30 1.77
CA SER A 89 9.82 6.63 2.29
C SER A 89 9.05 6.59 3.62
N GLY A 90 8.65 5.41 4.11
CA GLY A 90 7.87 5.26 5.33
C GLY A 90 6.41 5.69 5.20
N THR A 91 5.82 5.46 4.04
CA THR A 91 4.42 5.77 3.73
C THR A 91 3.46 4.59 3.96
N SER A 92 3.94 3.47 4.52
CA SER A 92 3.10 2.30 4.82
C SER A 92 2.01 2.63 5.83
N LEU A 93 0.77 2.23 5.55
CA LEU A 93 -0.38 2.38 6.44
C LEU A 93 -0.59 1.18 7.36
N ALA A 94 0.15 0.08 7.12
CA ALA A 94 0.03 -1.16 7.90
C ALA A 94 1.17 -1.39 8.91
N GLY A 95 2.04 -0.40 9.14
CA GLY A 95 3.21 -0.56 10.01
C GLY A 95 4.34 -1.38 9.39
N GLY A 96 4.36 -1.54 8.05
CA GLY A 96 5.35 -2.34 7.33
C GLY A 96 6.80 -1.84 7.48
N ALA A 97 7.00 -0.54 7.72
CA ALA A 97 8.30 0.08 7.97
C ALA A 97 8.49 0.52 9.44
N LEU A 98 7.59 0.12 10.36
CA LEU A 98 7.72 0.43 11.78
C LEU A 98 8.93 -0.35 12.36
N PRO A 99 9.90 0.34 13.01
CA PRO A 99 11.07 -0.34 13.57
C PRO A 99 10.76 -1.13 14.84
N THR A 100 11.67 -2.06 15.19
CA THR A 100 11.83 -2.56 16.55
C THR A 100 12.95 -1.80 17.26
N ALA A 101 12.92 -1.74 18.60
CA ALA A 101 13.88 -0.91 19.35
C ALA A 101 15.34 -1.39 19.23
N ASP A 102 15.56 -2.66 18.86
CA ASP A 102 16.85 -3.32 18.71
C ASP A 102 17.30 -3.45 17.22
N CYS A 103 16.56 -2.83 16.27
CA CYS A 103 16.86 -2.96 14.86
C CYS A 103 17.80 -1.89 14.30
N VAL A 104 18.32 -2.16 13.12
CA VAL A 104 18.89 -1.18 12.20
C VAL A 104 17.83 -0.87 11.12
N ILE A 105 17.38 0.39 11.02
CA ILE A 105 16.63 0.86 9.87
C ILE A 105 17.58 1.00 8.68
N LEU A 106 17.24 0.40 7.54
CA LEU A 106 17.96 0.55 6.28
C LEU A 106 17.09 1.35 5.31
N GLY A 107 17.35 2.67 5.23
CA GLY A 107 16.60 3.60 4.39
C GLY A 107 17.23 3.78 3.01
N VAL A 108 16.47 3.53 1.93
CA VAL A 108 16.99 3.62 0.55
C VAL A 108 16.82 4.99 -0.11
N ALA A 109 16.46 6.03 0.63
CA ALA A 109 16.15 7.35 0.10
C ALA A 109 17.27 8.00 -0.73
N LYS A 110 18.55 7.67 -0.47
CA LYS A 110 19.70 8.14 -1.27
C LYS A 110 19.86 7.37 -2.60
N MET A 111 19.18 6.24 -2.78
CA MET A 111 19.20 5.40 -3.97
C MET A 111 18.08 5.81 -4.94
N ASN A 112 18.21 6.94 -5.63
CA ASN A 112 17.12 7.57 -6.40
C ASN A 112 17.42 7.86 -7.88
N LYS A 113 18.45 7.24 -8.45
CA LYS A 113 18.86 7.47 -9.84
C LYS A 113 17.98 6.69 -10.82
N VAL A 114 17.79 7.25 -12.02
CA VAL A 114 17.46 6.48 -13.23
C VAL A 114 18.76 5.89 -13.75
N LEU A 115 18.78 4.61 -14.00
CA LEU A 115 19.96 3.86 -14.46
C LEU A 115 19.94 3.66 -15.97
N GLU A 116 18.75 3.36 -16.51
CA GLU A 116 18.54 3.07 -17.93
C GLU A 116 17.09 3.37 -18.32
N THR A 117 16.85 3.81 -19.54
CA THR A 117 15.52 3.89 -20.16
C THR A 117 15.59 3.31 -21.55
N ASP A 118 14.71 2.36 -21.86
CA ASP A 118 14.59 1.70 -23.15
C ASP A 118 13.14 1.84 -23.64
N TYR A 119 12.92 2.81 -24.52
CA TYR A 119 11.60 3.09 -25.08
C TYR A 119 11.17 2.05 -26.12
N GLU A 120 12.11 1.38 -26.80
CA GLU A 120 11.79 0.35 -27.78
C GLU A 120 11.19 -0.88 -27.10
N ASN A 121 11.74 -1.27 -25.95
CA ASN A 121 11.26 -2.38 -25.12
C ASN A 121 10.31 -1.92 -24.00
N ARG A 122 10.01 -0.61 -23.89
CA ARG A 122 9.08 -0.01 -22.92
C ARG A 122 9.43 -0.33 -21.48
N LEU A 123 10.68 -0.10 -21.11
CA LEU A 123 11.15 -0.31 -19.75
C LEU A 123 12.02 0.85 -19.25
N ILE A 124 12.07 0.99 -17.92
CA ILE A 124 12.97 1.88 -17.23
C ILE A 124 13.59 1.14 -16.04
N ARG A 125 14.91 1.25 -15.85
CA ARG A 125 15.61 0.74 -14.69
C ARG A 125 15.96 1.90 -13.76
N VAL A 126 15.55 1.76 -12.50
CA VAL A 126 15.73 2.80 -11.46
C VAL A 126 16.30 2.20 -10.19
N GLN A 127 16.95 3.03 -9.38
CA GLN A 127 17.24 2.70 -7.99
C GLN A 127 15.94 2.76 -7.16
N SER A 128 15.80 1.86 -6.22
CA SER A 128 14.53 1.59 -5.51
C SER A 128 14.03 2.69 -4.58
N GLY A 129 14.90 3.62 -4.18
CA GLY A 129 14.53 4.80 -3.39
C GLY A 129 13.92 5.94 -4.22
N ARG A 130 13.85 5.81 -5.56
CA ARG A 130 13.17 6.77 -6.41
C ARG A 130 11.68 6.82 -6.11
N THR A 131 11.08 8.03 -6.05
CA THR A 131 9.65 8.16 -5.79
C THR A 131 8.83 7.71 -7.01
N ASN A 132 7.66 7.12 -6.74
CA ASN A 132 6.77 6.57 -7.77
C ASN A 132 6.49 7.58 -8.89
N LEU A 133 5.91 8.75 -8.57
CA LEU A 133 5.55 9.77 -9.56
C LEU A 133 6.77 10.27 -10.35
N SER A 134 7.97 10.29 -9.75
CA SER A 134 9.18 10.73 -10.45
C SER A 134 9.66 9.74 -11.51
N VAL A 135 9.20 8.48 -11.49
CA VAL A 135 9.44 7.52 -12.58
C VAL A 135 8.68 7.97 -13.83
N SER A 136 7.38 8.28 -13.69
CA SER A 136 6.60 8.86 -14.79
C SER A 136 7.21 10.17 -15.31
N GLY A 137 7.62 11.08 -14.41
CA GLY A 137 8.28 12.32 -14.78
C GLY A 137 9.60 12.13 -15.55
N ALA A 138 10.29 10.99 -15.38
CA ALA A 138 11.52 10.71 -16.11
C ALA A 138 11.31 10.28 -17.58
N VAL A 139 10.10 9.89 -17.95
CA VAL A 139 9.75 9.39 -19.30
C VAL A 139 8.65 10.22 -19.97
N GLU A 140 8.20 11.29 -19.31
CA GLU A 140 7.08 12.12 -19.76
C GLU A 140 7.35 12.86 -21.08
N GLU A 141 8.59 13.26 -21.33
CA GLU A 141 8.99 13.98 -22.56
C GLU A 141 8.82 13.13 -23.82
N GLU A 142 8.83 11.81 -23.69
CA GLU A 142 8.62 10.85 -24.79
C GLU A 142 7.19 10.24 -24.78
N ASP A 143 6.25 10.90 -24.10
CA ASP A 143 4.84 10.48 -23.98
C ASP A 143 4.65 9.09 -23.35
N PHE A 144 5.50 8.73 -22.37
CA PHE A 144 5.37 7.51 -21.58
C PHE A 144 5.01 7.82 -20.12
N PHE A 145 4.56 6.81 -19.39
CA PHE A 145 4.30 6.88 -17.95
C PHE A 145 4.46 5.50 -17.28
N TYR A 146 4.62 5.51 -15.95
CA TYR A 146 4.56 4.34 -15.09
C TYR A 146 3.16 4.25 -14.49
N ALA A 147 2.46 3.13 -14.72
CA ALA A 147 1.03 3.04 -14.50
C ALA A 147 0.57 2.95 -13.04
N PRO A 148 1.20 2.16 -12.13
CA PRO A 148 0.76 2.10 -10.73
C PRO A 148 0.85 3.47 -10.05
N ASP A 149 -0.28 3.92 -9.49
CA ASP A 149 -0.44 5.29 -8.98
C ASP A 149 -1.00 5.36 -7.56
N PRO A 150 -0.31 4.77 -6.57
CA PRO A 150 -0.78 4.83 -5.19
C PRO A 150 -1.04 6.28 -4.74
N SER A 151 -2.01 6.48 -3.84
CA SER A 151 -2.36 7.82 -3.34
C SER A 151 -1.16 8.59 -2.80
N SER A 152 -0.14 7.89 -2.31
CA SER A 152 1.13 8.43 -1.83
C SER A 152 2.21 8.63 -2.90
N GLN A 153 1.91 8.52 -4.21
CA GLN A 153 2.88 8.51 -5.32
C GLN A 153 3.88 9.68 -5.34
N LEU A 154 3.51 10.83 -4.79
CA LEU A 154 4.42 11.98 -4.62
C LEU A 154 5.59 11.68 -3.65
N ALA A 155 5.37 10.82 -2.67
CA ALA A 155 6.30 10.57 -1.57
C ALA A 155 6.79 9.11 -1.52
N CYS A 156 5.96 8.11 -1.84
CA CYS A 156 6.32 6.71 -1.72
C CYS A 156 7.45 6.33 -2.70
N ALA A 157 8.34 5.46 -2.23
CA ALA A 157 9.47 4.95 -3.03
C ALA A 157 9.10 3.63 -3.72
N ILE A 158 9.71 3.36 -4.87
CA ILE A 158 9.56 2.11 -5.63
C ILE A 158 9.86 0.88 -4.75
N ALA A 159 10.83 0.95 -3.83
CA ALA A 159 11.10 -0.12 -2.87
C ALA A 159 9.85 -0.49 -2.05
N GLY A 160 9.12 0.51 -1.55
CA GLY A 160 7.88 0.29 -0.81
C GLY A 160 6.77 -0.24 -1.70
N ASN A 161 6.65 0.27 -2.93
CA ASN A 161 5.66 -0.22 -3.89
C ASN A 161 5.87 -1.71 -4.21
N ILE A 162 7.12 -2.14 -4.40
CA ILE A 162 7.46 -3.55 -4.64
C ILE A 162 7.20 -4.37 -3.37
N ALA A 163 7.63 -3.90 -2.20
CA ALA A 163 7.45 -4.63 -0.95
C ALA A 163 5.98 -4.89 -0.62
N MET A 164 5.09 -3.91 -0.87
CA MET A 164 3.65 -4.01 -0.57
C MET A 164 2.81 -4.47 -1.76
N ASN A 165 3.40 -4.62 -2.96
CA ASN A 165 2.64 -4.80 -4.20
C ASN A 165 1.60 -3.68 -4.38
N SER A 166 2.02 -2.42 -4.19
CA SER A 166 1.12 -1.27 -4.14
C SER A 166 0.29 -1.10 -5.40
N GLY A 167 -0.95 -0.68 -5.21
CA GLY A 167 -1.92 -0.38 -6.24
C GLY A 167 -2.18 1.12 -6.42
N GLY A 168 -3.45 1.50 -6.61
CA GLY A 168 -3.93 2.87 -6.81
C GLY A 168 -5.22 2.91 -7.61
N ALA A 169 -5.69 4.11 -7.95
CA ALA A 169 -6.99 4.32 -8.60
C ALA A 169 -7.11 3.66 -9.99
N HIS A 170 -5.99 3.53 -10.71
CA HIS A 170 -5.98 3.02 -12.09
C HIS A 170 -5.64 1.52 -12.19
N CYS A 171 -5.58 0.80 -11.06
CA CYS A 171 -5.25 -0.63 -11.01
C CYS A 171 -6.27 -1.53 -11.69
N LEU A 172 -7.54 -1.11 -11.76
CA LEU A 172 -8.58 -1.86 -12.48
C LEU A 172 -8.17 -2.17 -13.92
N LYS A 173 -7.51 -1.25 -14.62
CA LYS A 173 -7.03 -1.43 -16.00
C LYS A 173 -5.58 -1.87 -16.07
N TYR A 174 -4.69 -1.29 -15.29
CA TYR A 174 -3.25 -1.44 -15.45
C TYR A 174 -2.63 -2.46 -14.49
N GLY A 175 -3.41 -2.95 -13.54
CA GLY A 175 -2.93 -3.82 -12.48
C GLY A 175 -2.11 -3.07 -11.42
N VAL A 176 -1.64 -3.81 -10.45
CA VAL A 176 -0.80 -3.33 -9.35
C VAL A 176 0.69 -3.41 -9.72
N THR A 177 1.59 -3.18 -8.76
CA THR A 177 3.04 -3.16 -8.98
C THR A 177 3.55 -4.44 -9.64
N THR A 178 3.10 -5.64 -9.22
CA THR A 178 3.54 -6.92 -9.81
C THR A 178 3.28 -7.02 -11.31
N ASN A 179 2.21 -6.42 -11.82
CA ASN A 179 1.87 -6.43 -13.26
C ASN A 179 2.79 -5.51 -14.09
N ASN A 180 3.55 -4.65 -13.43
CA ASN A 180 4.41 -3.63 -14.05
C ASN A 180 5.88 -3.76 -13.63
N LEU A 181 6.23 -4.79 -12.83
CA LEU A 181 7.58 -5.11 -12.40
C LEU A 181 8.15 -6.20 -13.32
N MET A 182 9.33 -5.95 -13.92
CA MET A 182 9.99 -6.88 -14.84
C MET A 182 11.22 -7.54 -14.22
N GLY A 183 11.87 -6.88 -13.27
CA GLY A 183 13.03 -7.43 -12.58
C GLY A 183 13.49 -6.56 -11.42
N VAL A 184 14.30 -7.16 -10.55
CA VAL A 184 14.91 -6.49 -9.40
C VAL A 184 16.36 -6.89 -9.22
N THR A 185 17.18 -5.97 -8.73
CA THR A 185 18.41 -6.30 -8.01
C THR A 185 18.11 -6.24 -6.53
N MET A 186 18.33 -7.32 -5.82
CA MET A 186 18.01 -7.48 -4.40
C MET A 186 19.24 -7.94 -3.63
N VAL A 187 19.35 -7.54 -2.37
CA VAL A 187 20.40 -8.01 -1.46
C VAL A 187 19.76 -8.88 -0.38
N MET A 188 20.23 -10.12 -0.24
CA MET A 188 19.79 -11.07 0.78
C MET A 188 20.40 -10.75 2.16
N MET A 189 19.84 -11.32 3.22
CA MET A 189 20.29 -11.00 4.60
C MET A 189 21.77 -11.28 4.84
N ASP A 190 22.35 -12.29 4.19
CA ASP A 190 23.79 -12.62 4.26
C ASP A 190 24.69 -11.66 3.44
N GLY A 191 24.06 -10.72 2.70
CA GLY A 191 24.70 -9.74 1.84
C GLY A 191 24.98 -10.22 0.43
N GLU A 192 24.49 -11.41 0.01
CA GLU A 192 24.53 -11.84 -1.38
C GLU A 192 23.65 -10.93 -2.26
N ILE A 193 24.19 -10.49 -3.40
CA ILE A 193 23.47 -9.68 -4.37
C ILE A 193 22.92 -10.62 -5.45
N VAL A 194 21.61 -10.57 -5.67
CA VAL A 194 20.94 -11.41 -6.65
C VAL A 194 20.15 -10.54 -7.65
N GLU A 195 20.09 -10.99 -8.89
CA GLU A 195 19.24 -10.41 -9.94
C GLU A 195 18.13 -11.40 -10.27
N ILE A 196 16.88 -10.91 -10.23
CA ILE A 196 15.67 -11.71 -10.45
C ILE A 196 14.81 -11.01 -11.52
N GLY A 197 14.37 -11.76 -12.54
CA GLY A 197 13.69 -11.18 -13.70
C GLY A 197 14.66 -10.55 -14.70
N GLY A 198 14.21 -9.57 -15.46
CA GLY A 198 15.03 -8.91 -16.48
C GLY A 198 14.24 -7.98 -17.40
N GLY A 199 14.73 -7.75 -18.61
CA GLY A 199 14.07 -6.92 -19.63
C GLY A 199 12.96 -7.66 -20.43
N TYR A 200 12.38 -8.73 -19.89
CA TYR A 200 11.36 -9.57 -20.54
C TYR A 200 10.25 -9.92 -19.55
N LEU A 201 9.05 -10.23 -20.06
CA LEU A 201 7.85 -10.40 -19.24
C LEU A 201 7.74 -11.78 -18.57
N ASP A 202 8.42 -12.81 -19.08
CA ASP A 202 8.26 -14.18 -18.59
C ASP A 202 9.44 -14.60 -17.70
N ALA A 203 9.15 -15.37 -16.66
CA ALA A 203 10.15 -16.02 -15.85
C ALA A 203 10.77 -17.22 -16.61
N SER A 204 12.09 -17.37 -16.53
CA SER A 204 12.80 -18.51 -17.17
C SER A 204 12.77 -19.80 -16.32
N GLY A 205 11.94 -19.85 -15.29
CA GLY A 205 11.79 -20.95 -14.33
C GLY A 205 10.60 -20.69 -13.43
N LEU A 206 10.75 -20.94 -12.12
CA LEU A 206 9.76 -20.53 -11.13
C LEU A 206 9.67 -19.00 -11.08
N ASP A 207 8.47 -18.47 -10.94
CA ASP A 207 8.24 -17.02 -10.81
C ASP A 207 8.66 -16.50 -9.43
N ILE A 208 9.97 -16.37 -9.22
CA ILE A 208 10.52 -15.81 -7.98
C ILE A 208 10.24 -14.31 -7.88
N LEU A 209 10.13 -13.60 -9.00
CA LEU A 209 9.80 -12.18 -9.00
C LEU A 209 8.42 -11.92 -8.40
N GLY A 210 7.44 -12.78 -8.73
CA GLY A 210 6.10 -12.74 -8.13
C GLY A 210 6.09 -13.07 -6.63
N VAL A 211 7.07 -13.84 -6.13
CA VAL A 211 7.26 -14.09 -4.69
C VAL A 211 7.88 -12.88 -3.98
N ILE A 212 8.79 -12.16 -4.63
CA ILE A 212 9.44 -10.95 -4.07
C ILE A 212 8.50 -9.77 -4.01
N CYS A 213 7.68 -9.55 -5.05
CA CYS A 213 6.69 -8.48 -5.06
C CYS A 213 5.57 -8.80 -4.07
N GLY A 214 5.36 -7.92 -3.08
CA GLY A 214 4.42 -8.15 -1.97
C GLY A 214 5.01 -8.91 -0.77
N SER A 215 6.33 -9.15 -0.74
CA SER A 215 7.00 -9.83 0.37
C SER A 215 7.23 -8.96 1.61
N GLU A 216 6.85 -7.70 1.60
CA GLU A 216 6.95 -6.75 2.72
C GLU A 216 8.36 -6.64 3.34
N GLY A 217 9.40 -6.79 2.51
CA GLY A 217 10.79 -6.76 2.98
C GLY A 217 11.21 -7.97 3.82
N GLN A 218 10.45 -9.06 3.79
CA GLN A 218 10.74 -10.30 4.52
C GLN A 218 11.86 -11.13 3.87
N LEU A 219 12.06 -10.99 2.55
CA LEU A 219 12.89 -11.89 1.76
C LEU A 219 14.22 -11.27 1.31
N GLY A 220 14.34 -9.95 1.33
CA GLY A 220 15.53 -9.22 0.93
C GLY A 220 15.30 -7.72 0.85
N VAL A 221 16.35 -6.96 0.54
CA VAL A 221 16.32 -5.52 0.32
C VAL A 221 16.47 -5.23 -1.17
N VAL A 222 15.39 -4.80 -1.81
CA VAL A 222 15.41 -4.39 -3.24
C VAL A 222 16.17 -3.08 -3.37
N THR A 223 17.19 -3.05 -4.23
CA THR A 223 18.06 -1.88 -4.46
C THR A 223 17.85 -1.25 -5.83
N GLU A 224 17.46 -2.03 -6.82
CA GLU A 224 17.14 -1.56 -8.17
C GLU A 224 15.92 -2.30 -8.69
N ALA A 225 15.16 -1.65 -9.58
CA ALA A 225 13.98 -2.22 -10.21
C ALA A 225 13.97 -1.92 -11.72
N THR A 226 13.60 -2.91 -12.51
CA THR A 226 13.23 -2.75 -13.93
C THR A 226 11.71 -2.73 -14.02
N LEU A 227 11.16 -1.62 -14.46
CA LEU A 227 9.73 -1.32 -14.50
C LEU A 227 9.24 -1.18 -15.93
N ARG A 228 8.02 -1.67 -16.19
CA ARG A 228 7.33 -1.45 -17.46
C ARG A 228 6.79 -0.02 -17.54
N ILE A 229 7.06 0.66 -18.63
CA ILE A 229 6.44 1.96 -18.95
C ILE A 229 5.47 1.80 -20.12
N LEU A 230 4.43 2.60 -20.12
CA LEU A 230 3.35 2.56 -21.13
C LEU A 230 3.26 3.89 -21.84
N PRO A 231 2.89 3.91 -23.14
CA PRO A 231 2.52 5.14 -23.84
C PRO A 231 1.33 5.80 -23.12
N LYS A 232 1.33 7.12 -23.02
CA LYS A 232 0.17 7.87 -22.53
C LYS A 232 -1.05 7.64 -23.40
N PRO A 233 -2.26 7.48 -22.83
CA PRO A 233 -3.49 7.42 -23.60
C PRO A 233 -3.76 8.74 -24.31
N GLU A 234 -4.48 8.71 -25.46
CA GLU A 234 -4.84 9.91 -26.22
C GLU A 234 -5.72 10.87 -25.41
N GLY A 235 -6.56 10.33 -24.51
CA GLY A 235 -7.41 11.11 -23.62
C GLY A 235 -7.98 10.28 -22.49
N ALA A 236 -8.53 10.97 -21.48
CA ALA A 236 -9.27 10.37 -20.38
C ALA A 236 -10.47 11.26 -20.03
N ARG A 237 -11.57 10.63 -19.61
CA ARG A 237 -12.79 11.38 -19.25
C ARG A 237 -13.53 10.69 -18.10
N PRO A 238 -13.71 11.36 -16.96
CA PRO A 238 -14.55 10.88 -15.87
C PRO A 238 -16.03 11.19 -16.11
N VAL A 239 -16.89 10.28 -15.62
CA VAL A 239 -18.30 10.49 -15.37
C VAL A 239 -18.56 10.36 -13.88
N MET A 240 -19.28 11.31 -13.32
CA MET A 240 -19.76 11.31 -11.94
C MET A 240 -21.19 10.80 -11.91
N ILE A 241 -21.50 9.86 -11.01
CA ILE A 241 -22.84 9.26 -10.89
C ILE A 241 -23.23 9.26 -9.41
N ALA A 242 -24.31 9.95 -9.07
CA ALA A 242 -24.81 10.08 -7.70
C ALA A 242 -26.03 9.20 -7.46
N PHE A 243 -26.14 8.62 -6.26
CA PHE A 243 -27.23 7.73 -5.86
C PHE A 243 -27.76 8.06 -4.47
N ASP A 244 -29.05 7.70 -4.22
CA ASP A 244 -29.69 7.82 -2.91
C ASP A 244 -29.45 6.60 -1.99
N SER A 245 -28.58 5.64 -2.39
CA SER A 245 -28.25 4.44 -1.62
C SER A 245 -26.86 3.94 -1.96
N ASN A 246 -26.10 3.54 -0.93
CA ASN A 246 -24.79 2.91 -1.06
C ASN A 246 -24.91 1.55 -1.76
N GLU A 247 -25.95 0.78 -1.43
CA GLU A 247 -26.16 -0.55 -2.01
C GLU A 247 -26.50 -0.48 -3.50
N VAL A 248 -27.28 0.54 -3.91
CA VAL A 248 -27.60 0.77 -5.32
C VAL A 248 -26.36 1.19 -6.11
N ALA A 249 -25.51 2.05 -5.54
CA ALA A 249 -24.23 2.40 -6.15
C ALA A 249 -23.32 1.18 -6.31
N GLY A 250 -23.19 0.34 -5.27
CA GLY A 250 -22.43 -0.92 -5.32
C GLY A 250 -22.97 -1.89 -6.38
N ALA A 251 -24.30 -2.02 -6.51
CA ALA A 251 -24.91 -2.84 -7.55
C ALA A 251 -24.64 -2.30 -8.97
N CYS A 252 -24.61 -0.98 -9.13
CA CYS A 252 -24.24 -0.33 -10.40
C CYS A 252 -22.79 -0.66 -10.79
N VAL A 253 -21.84 -0.62 -9.85
CA VAL A 253 -20.44 -1.03 -10.08
C VAL A 253 -20.37 -2.48 -10.57
N ALA A 254 -21.04 -3.40 -9.87
CA ALA A 254 -21.07 -4.81 -10.24
C ALA A 254 -21.63 -5.03 -11.66
N ASP A 255 -22.68 -4.28 -12.04
CA ASP A 255 -23.27 -4.37 -13.39
C ASP A 255 -22.37 -3.78 -14.47
N ILE A 256 -21.59 -2.72 -14.19
CA ILE A 256 -20.59 -2.17 -15.12
C ILE A 256 -19.52 -3.21 -15.41
N ILE A 257 -18.95 -3.81 -14.37
CA ILE A 257 -17.90 -4.85 -14.51
C ILE A 257 -18.46 -6.08 -15.23
N LYS A 258 -19.65 -6.56 -14.84
CA LYS A 258 -20.34 -7.70 -15.46
C LYS A 258 -20.62 -7.49 -16.96
N ALA A 259 -20.87 -6.26 -17.37
CA ALA A 259 -21.11 -5.92 -18.76
C ALA A 259 -19.84 -5.95 -19.63
N GLY A 260 -18.67 -6.23 -19.03
CA GLY A 260 -17.38 -6.23 -19.74
C GLY A 260 -16.92 -4.82 -20.14
N VAL A 261 -17.39 -3.78 -19.47
CA VAL A 261 -16.78 -2.44 -19.54
C VAL A 261 -15.61 -2.42 -18.57
N LEU A 262 -14.44 -2.03 -19.06
CA LEU A 262 -13.23 -1.91 -18.25
C LEU A 262 -12.80 -0.44 -18.19
N PRO A 263 -13.38 0.37 -17.28
CA PRO A 263 -12.89 1.71 -17.03
C PRO A 263 -11.46 1.70 -16.49
N VAL A 264 -10.76 2.82 -16.57
CA VAL A 264 -9.45 2.92 -15.95
C VAL A 264 -9.55 3.02 -14.43
N ALA A 265 -10.64 3.63 -13.92
CA ALA A 265 -10.96 3.73 -12.51
C ALA A 265 -12.46 3.68 -12.25
N ILE A 266 -12.89 3.09 -11.12
CA ILE A 266 -14.21 3.26 -10.52
C ILE A 266 -14.01 3.53 -9.04
N GLU A 267 -14.22 4.77 -8.61
CA GLU A 267 -14.07 5.24 -7.25
C GLU A 267 -15.43 5.42 -6.58
N PHE A 268 -15.51 5.07 -5.31
CA PHE A 268 -16.72 5.21 -4.50
C PHE A 268 -16.49 6.17 -3.34
N MET A 269 -17.50 6.98 -3.01
CA MET A 269 -17.58 7.77 -1.77
C MET A 269 -18.99 7.71 -1.21
N ASP A 270 -19.13 7.53 0.11
CA ASP A 270 -20.40 7.65 0.81
C ASP A 270 -20.67 9.08 1.31
N ARG A 271 -21.92 9.34 1.78
CA ARG A 271 -22.33 10.64 2.29
C ARG A 271 -21.37 11.26 3.31
N PRO A 272 -20.89 10.55 4.36
CA PRO A 272 -19.94 11.13 5.32
C PRO A 272 -18.68 11.70 4.66
N ILE A 273 -18.14 11.00 3.66
CA ILE A 273 -16.94 11.44 2.92
C ILE A 273 -17.29 12.56 1.94
N ILE A 274 -18.41 12.46 1.23
CA ILE A 274 -18.88 13.52 0.30
C ILE A 274 -19.00 14.85 1.03
N GLU A 275 -19.66 14.88 2.19
CA GLU A 275 -19.82 16.10 3.00
C GLU A 275 -18.48 16.67 3.49
N ILE A 276 -17.57 15.82 3.97
CA ILE A 276 -16.24 16.24 4.42
C ILE A 276 -15.44 16.82 3.25
N CYS A 277 -15.43 16.13 2.11
CA CYS A 277 -14.70 16.57 0.92
C CYS A 277 -15.29 17.86 0.34
N GLU A 278 -16.62 18.00 0.30
CA GLU A 278 -17.28 19.21 -0.23
C GLU A 278 -16.99 20.42 0.67
N ASN A 279 -17.03 20.24 1.99
CA ASN A 279 -16.65 21.29 2.94
C ASN A 279 -15.20 21.74 2.79
N PHE A 280 -14.30 20.81 2.48
CA PHE A 280 -12.86 21.04 2.35
C PHE A 280 -12.49 21.62 0.96
N ALA A 281 -12.89 20.96 -0.11
CA ALA A 281 -12.40 21.23 -1.46
C ALA A 281 -13.40 21.97 -2.35
N LYS A 282 -14.70 21.99 -1.99
CA LYS A 282 -15.80 22.60 -2.78
C LYS A 282 -15.79 22.09 -4.23
N ALA A 283 -15.75 20.76 -4.38
CA ALA A 283 -15.66 20.09 -5.68
C ALA A 283 -16.97 20.17 -6.49
N GLY A 284 -18.06 20.63 -5.90
CA GLY A 284 -19.38 20.73 -6.54
C GLY A 284 -20.10 19.39 -6.62
N TYR A 285 -19.91 18.53 -5.61
CA TYR A 285 -20.61 17.26 -5.49
C TYR A 285 -22.08 17.48 -5.09
N PRO A 286 -23.03 16.68 -5.64
CA PRO A 286 -24.43 16.76 -5.27
C PRO A 286 -24.68 16.24 -3.85
N ASP A 287 -25.81 16.62 -3.27
CA ASP A 287 -26.33 16.02 -2.04
C ASP A 287 -26.88 14.63 -2.34
N CYS A 288 -26.16 13.58 -1.94
CA CYS A 288 -26.49 12.17 -2.23
C CYS A 288 -25.94 11.24 -1.16
N GLU A 289 -26.42 9.98 -1.13
CA GLU A 289 -25.90 8.94 -0.21
C GLU A 289 -24.60 8.32 -0.71
N ALA A 290 -24.44 8.18 -2.03
CA ALA A 290 -23.25 7.62 -2.64
C ALA A 290 -22.89 8.32 -3.94
N LEU A 291 -21.59 8.43 -4.20
CA LEU A 291 -21.02 8.99 -5.40
C LEU A 291 -20.05 8.00 -6.04
N LEU A 292 -20.23 7.74 -7.33
CA LEU A 292 -19.24 7.05 -8.15
C LEU A 292 -18.52 8.03 -9.07
N ILE A 293 -17.20 7.88 -9.19
CA ILE A 293 -16.39 8.50 -10.24
C ILE A 293 -15.88 7.37 -11.12
N VAL A 294 -16.32 7.34 -12.37
CA VAL A 294 -15.93 6.31 -13.33
C VAL A 294 -15.13 7.00 -14.43
N GLU A 295 -13.85 6.67 -14.56
CA GLU A 295 -12.99 7.24 -15.58
C GLU A 295 -12.72 6.26 -16.70
N VAL A 296 -12.83 6.71 -17.94
CA VAL A 296 -12.51 5.94 -19.15
C VAL A 296 -11.42 6.67 -19.93
N GLU A 297 -10.63 5.93 -20.69
CA GLU A 297 -9.53 6.48 -21.49
C GLU A 297 -9.37 5.75 -22.81
N GLY A 298 -8.69 6.39 -23.75
CA GLY A 298 -8.41 5.89 -25.10
C GLY A 298 -8.56 6.99 -26.13
N SER A 299 -8.85 6.61 -27.39
CA SER A 299 -9.28 7.54 -28.43
C SER A 299 -10.67 8.11 -28.12
N GLU A 300 -11.01 9.25 -28.73
CA GLU A 300 -12.33 9.89 -28.51
C GLU A 300 -13.51 8.94 -28.80
N ALA A 301 -13.40 8.09 -29.82
CA ALA A 301 -14.43 7.12 -30.18
C ALA A 301 -14.59 6.02 -29.11
N GLU A 302 -13.50 5.52 -28.56
CA GLU A 302 -13.49 4.51 -27.49
C GLU A 302 -14.05 5.10 -26.19
N ILE A 303 -13.65 6.31 -25.84
CA ILE A 303 -14.17 7.04 -24.68
C ILE A 303 -15.68 7.20 -24.80
N GLN A 304 -16.19 7.67 -25.95
CA GLN A 304 -17.62 7.88 -26.14
C GLN A 304 -18.44 6.58 -26.07
N ASP A 305 -17.98 5.50 -26.69
CA ASP A 305 -18.64 4.18 -26.61
C ASP A 305 -18.73 3.69 -25.15
N GLN A 306 -17.63 3.79 -24.40
CA GLN A 306 -17.59 3.37 -23.00
C GLN A 306 -18.53 4.24 -22.14
N LEU A 307 -18.52 5.57 -22.30
CA LEU A 307 -19.41 6.48 -21.57
C LEU A 307 -20.89 6.21 -21.86
N ASP A 308 -21.25 5.92 -23.11
CA ASP A 308 -22.62 5.59 -23.50
C ASP A 308 -23.08 4.28 -22.84
N ARG A 309 -22.21 3.26 -22.82
CA ARG A 309 -22.48 1.98 -22.15
C ARG A 309 -22.62 2.14 -20.64
N ILE A 310 -21.70 2.86 -19.99
CA ILE A 310 -21.76 3.15 -18.55
C ILE A 310 -23.03 3.91 -18.21
N SER A 311 -23.36 4.95 -18.98
CA SER A 311 -24.57 5.76 -18.76
C SER A 311 -25.84 4.92 -18.90
N ALA A 312 -25.92 4.03 -19.91
CA ALA A 312 -27.06 3.13 -20.11
C ALA A 312 -27.20 2.12 -18.96
N ILE A 313 -26.11 1.67 -18.34
CA ILE A 313 -26.14 0.80 -17.16
C ILE A 313 -26.59 1.60 -15.94
N ALA A 314 -25.98 2.75 -15.68
CA ALA A 314 -26.30 3.59 -14.53
C ALA A 314 -27.77 4.02 -14.51
N GLN A 315 -28.36 4.35 -15.66
CA GLN A 315 -29.78 4.72 -15.77
C GLN A 315 -30.74 3.62 -15.28
N LYS A 316 -30.36 2.34 -15.34
CA LYS A 316 -31.18 1.23 -14.80
C LYS A 316 -31.26 1.25 -13.27
N HIS A 317 -30.30 1.90 -12.62
CA HIS A 317 -30.21 2.08 -11.17
C HIS A 317 -30.79 3.41 -10.69
N ASN A 318 -31.45 4.19 -11.56
CA ASN A 318 -32.12 5.47 -11.25
C ASN A 318 -31.21 6.45 -10.51
N PRO A 319 -30.06 6.89 -11.07
CA PRO A 319 -29.17 7.83 -10.40
C PRO A 319 -29.86 9.16 -10.16
N VAL A 320 -29.53 9.83 -9.05
CA VAL A 320 -29.96 11.21 -8.73
C VAL A 320 -29.37 12.19 -9.73
N GLU A 321 -28.10 12.00 -10.08
CA GLU A 321 -27.37 12.79 -11.08
C GLU A 321 -26.39 11.90 -11.85
N LEU A 322 -26.24 12.20 -13.14
CA LEU A 322 -25.19 11.65 -13.99
C LEU A 322 -24.57 12.81 -14.77
N ARG A 323 -23.27 13.07 -14.53
CA ARG A 323 -22.56 14.19 -15.14
C ARG A 323 -21.27 13.73 -15.79
N GLN A 324 -21.24 13.73 -17.12
CA GLN A 324 -20.01 13.48 -17.89
C GLN A 324 -19.21 14.77 -17.98
N SER A 325 -17.91 14.71 -17.73
CA SER A 325 -17.02 15.84 -17.91
C SER A 325 -16.97 16.30 -19.38
N GLN A 326 -17.04 17.60 -19.61
CA GLN A 326 -16.97 18.23 -20.93
C GLN A 326 -15.65 18.99 -21.15
N SER A 327 -14.79 19.05 -20.14
CA SER A 327 -13.52 19.80 -20.19
C SER A 327 -12.51 19.26 -19.17
N ALA A 328 -11.23 19.54 -19.41
CA ALA A 328 -10.18 19.21 -18.45
C ALA A 328 -10.40 19.87 -17.07
N ALA A 329 -11.01 21.07 -17.02
CA ALA A 329 -11.32 21.75 -15.78
C ALA A 329 -12.42 21.01 -15.00
N GLU A 330 -13.45 20.50 -15.67
CA GLU A 330 -14.50 19.68 -15.04
C GLU A 330 -13.97 18.33 -14.59
N SER A 331 -13.10 17.68 -15.39
CA SER A 331 -12.41 16.45 -14.99
C SER A 331 -11.61 16.66 -13.70
N ALA A 332 -10.83 17.73 -13.64
CA ALA A 332 -10.04 18.07 -12.45
C ALA A 332 -10.94 18.35 -11.23
N ALA A 333 -12.08 19.01 -11.39
CA ALA A 333 -13.04 19.28 -10.31
C ALA A 333 -13.67 17.99 -9.78
N ILE A 334 -14.08 17.06 -10.66
CA ILE A 334 -14.62 15.75 -10.26
C ILE A 334 -13.61 14.97 -9.40
N TRP A 335 -12.34 14.95 -9.80
CA TRP A 335 -11.29 14.27 -9.06
C TRP A 335 -10.83 14.99 -7.78
N LEU A 336 -11.03 16.31 -7.69
CA LEU A 336 -10.50 17.13 -6.60
C LEU A 336 -10.95 16.65 -5.22
N GLY A 337 -12.26 16.41 -5.05
CA GLY A 337 -12.81 15.93 -3.78
C GLY A 337 -12.27 14.55 -3.42
N ARG A 338 -12.26 13.60 -4.36
CA ARG A 338 -11.74 12.22 -4.14
C ARG A 338 -10.26 12.23 -3.74
N LYS A 339 -9.44 12.99 -4.43
CA LYS A 339 -8.00 13.12 -4.12
C LYS A 339 -7.74 13.82 -2.78
N SER A 340 -8.69 14.63 -2.31
CA SER A 340 -8.58 15.35 -1.03
C SER A 340 -9.07 14.53 0.16
N ALA A 341 -9.74 13.40 -0.03
CA ALA A 341 -10.53 12.69 0.99
C ALA A 341 -9.74 12.39 2.27
N PHE A 342 -8.57 11.76 2.16
CA PHE A 342 -7.74 11.42 3.31
C PHE A 342 -7.29 12.66 4.10
N GLY A 343 -6.83 13.71 3.39
CA GLY A 343 -6.44 14.97 4.01
C GLY A 343 -7.61 15.72 4.65
N ALA A 344 -8.77 15.67 4.02
CA ALA A 344 -9.98 16.30 4.52
C ALA A 344 -10.50 15.61 5.80
N VAL A 345 -10.51 14.27 5.83
CA VAL A 345 -10.89 13.49 7.01
C VAL A 345 -9.92 13.74 8.17
N GLY A 346 -8.60 13.79 7.91
CA GLY A 346 -7.58 14.07 8.92
C GLY A 346 -7.67 15.48 9.56
N GLN A 347 -8.45 16.41 8.97
CA GLN A 347 -8.77 17.69 9.62
C GLN A 347 -9.99 17.62 10.52
N VAL A 348 -10.79 16.55 10.42
CA VAL A 348 -12.02 16.38 11.19
C VAL A 348 -11.82 15.44 12.40
N ALA A 349 -11.05 14.37 12.21
CA ALA A 349 -10.80 13.35 13.22
C ALA A 349 -9.50 12.60 12.94
N ASP A 350 -8.97 11.92 13.96
CA ASP A 350 -8.03 10.80 13.72
C ASP A 350 -8.80 9.68 13.02
N TYR A 351 -8.10 8.88 12.23
CA TYR A 351 -8.74 7.75 11.54
C TYR A 351 -7.78 6.59 11.31
N MET A 352 -8.36 5.39 11.26
CA MET A 352 -7.70 4.19 10.75
C MET A 352 -8.26 3.90 9.35
N CYS A 353 -7.36 3.71 8.37
CA CYS A 353 -7.71 3.37 7.01
C CYS A 353 -7.54 1.87 6.82
N LEU A 354 -8.63 1.14 6.60
CA LEU A 354 -8.57 -0.28 6.29
C LEU A 354 -8.27 -0.54 4.81
N ASP A 355 -8.00 -1.81 4.48
CA ASP A 355 -7.53 -2.20 3.15
C ASP A 355 -7.98 -3.63 2.76
N GLY A 356 -9.12 -4.07 3.23
CA GLY A 356 -9.65 -5.38 2.83
C GLY A 356 -10.12 -5.40 1.38
N THR A 357 -10.01 -6.55 0.71
CA THR A 357 -10.61 -6.74 -0.61
C THR A 357 -11.83 -7.64 -0.54
N ILE A 358 -12.76 -7.45 -1.48
CA ILE A 358 -13.96 -8.25 -1.61
C ILE A 358 -14.28 -8.51 -3.08
N PRO A 359 -15.01 -9.60 -3.41
CA PRO A 359 -15.63 -9.72 -4.71
C PRO A 359 -16.55 -8.53 -4.99
N VAL A 360 -16.43 -7.89 -6.14
CA VAL A 360 -17.20 -6.68 -6.50
C VAL A 360 -18.73 -6.90 -6.34
N SER A 361 -19.20 -8.10 -6.59
CA SER A 361 -20.63 -8.48 -6.40
C SER A 361 -21.09 -8.44 -4.94
N ALA A 362 -20.17 -8.47 -3.97
CA ALA A 362 -20.48 -8.40 -2.53
C ALA A 362 -20.58 -6.95 -2.02
N LEU A 363 -20.22 -5.93 -2.83
CA LEU A 363 -20.24 -4.52 -2.42
C LEU A 363 -21.53 -4.10 -1.70
N PRO A 364 -22.74 -4.37 -2.22
CA PRO A 364 -23.97 -3.94 -1.54
C PRO A 364 -24.13 -4.51 -0.13
N GLU A 365 -23.81 -5.79 0.04
CA GLU A 365 -23.91 -6.46 1.33
C GLU A 365 -22.86 -5.94 2.31
N VAL A 366 -21.61 -5.80 1.88
CA VAL A 366 -20.49 -5.36 2.73
C VAL A 366 -20.72 -3.94 3.20
N LEU A 367 -21.14 -3.01 2.32
CA LEU A 367 -21.46 -1.63 2.70
C LEU A 367 -22.56 -1.58 3.79
N ARG A 368 -23.60 -2.38 3.65
CA ARG A 368 -24.65 -2.49 4.68
C ARG A 368 -24.10 -3.01 6.01
N ARG A 369 -23.27 -4.06 5.99
CA ARG A 369 -22.68 -4.66 7.21
C ARG A 369 -21.65 -3.73 7.87
N ILE A 370 -20.87 -2.96 7.11
CA ILE A 370 -19.98 -1.91 7.66
C ILE A 370 -20.81 -0.87 8.43
N LYS A 371 -21.96 -0.45 7.89
CA LYS A 371 -22.87 0.45 8.59
C LYS A 371 -23.40 -0.16 9.91
N GLU A 372 -23.77 -1.44 9.91
CA GLU A 372 -24.20 -2.16 11.11
C GLU A 372 -23.08 -2.25 12.16
N LEU A 373 -21.83 -2.50 11.75
CA LEU A 373 -20.66 -2.48 12.64
C LEU A 373 -20.42 -1.07 13.19
N SER A 374 -20.50 -0.03 12.35
CA SER A 374 -20.40 1.37 12.78
C SER A 374 -21.41 1.69 13.90
N ASP A 375 -22.68 1.29 13.73
CA ASP A 375 -23.73 1.48 14.72
C ASP A 375 -23.48 0.66 15.99
N HIS A 376 -22.97 -0.57 15.87
CA HIS A 376 -22.64 -1.45 16.99
C HIS A 376 -21.52 -0.90 17.87
N TYR A 377 -20.42 -0.46 17.27
CA TYR A 377 -19.25 0.09 17.97
C TYR A 377 -19.44 1.56 18.38
N GLY A 378 -20.42 2.25 17.81
CA GLY A 378 -20.65 3.67 18.02
C GLY A 378 -19.54 4.57 17.44
N LEU A 379 -18.78 4.06 16.47
CA LEU A 379 -17.72 4.77 15.77
C LEU A 379 -18.22 5.22 14.40
N ARG A 380 -17.85 6.44 14.01
CA ARG A 380 -18.18 6.98 12.69
C ARG A 380 -17.27 6.37 11.63
N VAL A 381 -17.85 5.90 10.52
CA VAL A 381 -17.11 5.40 9.36
C VAL A 381 -17.44 6.23 8.14
N GLY A 382 -16.43 6.48 7.31
CA GLY A 382 -16.60 7.02 5.97
C GLY A 382 -15.96 6.08 4.95
N ASN A 383 -16.67 5.78 3.87
CA ASN A 383 -16.20 4.87 2.83
C ASN A 383 -15.71 5.66 1.60
N VAL A 384 -14.43 5.50 1.25
CA VAL A 384 -13.81 6.07 0.06
C VAL A 384 -12.78 5.10 -0.51
N PHE A 385 -13.08 4.42 -1.62
CA PHE A 385 -12.31 3.26 -2.05
C PHE A 385 -12.38 2.98 -3.56
N HIS A 386 -11.53 2.06 -4.04
CA HIS A 386 -11.46 1.58 -5.41
C HIS A 386 -12.55 0.52 -5.66
N ALA A 387 -13.76 0.98 -6.05
CA ALA A 387 -14.91 0.08 -6.19
C ALA A 387 -14.79 -0.89 -7.37
N GLY A 388 -14.01 -0.54 -8.40
CA GLY A 388 -13.88 -1.34 -9.62
C GLY A 388 -13.18 -2.67 -9.43
N ASP A 389 -12.23 -2.76 -8.50
CA ASP A 389 -11.46 -3.96 -8.17
C ASP A 389 -11.80 -4.55 -6.80
N GLY A 390 -12.71 -3.90 -6.05
CA GLY A 390 -13.18 -4.36 -4.75
C GLY A 390 -12.21 -4.08 -3.60
N ASN A 391 -11.22 -3.22 -3.77
CA ASN A 391 -10.31 -2.83 -2.70
C ASN A 391 -10.95 -1.74 -1.83
N MET A 392 -11.34 -2.12 -0.62
CA MET A 392 -12.12 -1.31 0.32
C MET A 392 -11.23 -0.49 1.25
N HIS A 393 -11.50 0.83 1.36
CA HIS A 393 -10.82 1.69 2.32
C HIS A 393 -11.84 2.39 3.25
N PRO A 394 -12.53 1.67 4.13
CA PRO A 394 -13.31 2.30 5.20
C PRO A 394 -12.37 3.08 6.12
N LEU A 395 -12.70 4.35 6.38
CA LEU A 395 -12.01 5.22 7.32
C LEU A 395 -12.78 5.21 8.64
N ILE A 396 -12.31 4.47 9.63
CA ILE A 396 -12.89 4.43 10.96
C ILE A 396 -12.35 5.63 11.75
N MET A 397 -13.22 6.58 12.11
CA MET A 397 -12.86 7.80 12.79
C MET A 397 -12.90 7.60 14.31
N PHE A 398 -11.86 8.05 15.01
CA PHE A 398 -11.73 7.95 16.46
C PHE A 398 -11.05 9.21 17.02
N ASP A 399 -10.97 9.33 18.35
CA ASP A 399 -10.23 10.39 19.03
C ASP A 399 -9.04 9.79 19.79
N ALA A 400 -7.83 9.99 19.27
CA ALA A 400 -6.59 9.46 19.87
C ALA A 400 -6.33 10.00 21.31
N ASN A 401 -7.02 11.06 21.74
CA ASN A 401 -6.90 11.60 23.10
C ASN A 401 -7.91 10.98 24.09
N LYS A 402 -8.85 10.18 23.60
CA LYS A 402 -9.85 9.52 24.42
C LYS A 402 -9.43 8.08 24.70
N GLU A 403 -9.28 7.76 25.98
CA GLU A 403 -8.91 6.42 26.45
C GLU A 403 -9.91 5.36 25.96
N GLY A 404 -9.40 4.30 25.34
CA GLY A 404 -10.18 3.17 24.80
C GLY A 404 -10.73 3.37 23.38
N ASP A 405 -10.66 4.56 22.79
CA ASP A 405 -11.19 4.79 21.44
C ASP A 405 -10.34 4.13 20.35
N LEU A 406 -9.01 4.10 20.51
CA LEU A 406 -8.12 3.41 19.57
C LEU A 406 -8.39 1.90 19.60
N GLU A 407 -8.49 1.30 20.76
CA GLU A 407 -8.78 -0.13 20.93
C GLU A 407 -10.16 -0.51 20.36
N LEU A 408 -11.16 0.35 20.49
CA LEU A 408 -12.47 0.15 19.86
C LEU A 408 -12.36 0.24 18.32
N CYS A 409 -11.55 1.17 17.82
CA CYS A 409 -11.29 1.34 16.40
C CYS A 409 -10.59 0.10 15.81
N GLU A 410 -9.58 -0.42 16.50
CA GLU A 410 -8.86 -1.65 16.12
C GLU A 410 -9.79 -2.88 16.13
N ALA A 411 -10.63 -3.02 17.16
CA ALA A 411 -11.60 -4.12 17.25
C ALA A 411 -12.61 -4.08 16.10
N MET A 412 -13.16 -2.90 15.80
CA MET A 412 -14.04 -2.72 14.66
C MET A 412 -13.32 -2.98 13.33
N GLY A 413 -12.10 -2.52 13.19
CA GLY A 413 -11.25 -2.76 12.01
C GLY A 413 -11.04 -4.26 11.76
N ALA A 414 -10.73 -5.01 12.81
CA ALA A 414 -10.59 -6.46 12.73
C ALA A 414 -11.89 -7.14 12.26
N ASP A 415 -13.05 -6.72 12.77
CA ASP A 415 -14.34 -7.30 12.35
C ASP A 415 -14.69 -6.95 10.89
N VAL A 416 -14.35 -5.75 10.42
CA VAL A 416 -14.50 -5.39 8.99
C VAL A 416 -13.58 -6.24 8.11
N LEU A 417 -12.33 -6.48 8.52
CA LEU A 417 -11.40 -7.32 7.74
C LEU A 417 -11.83 -8.80 7.74
N ARG A 418 -12.34 -9.33 8.86
CA ARG A 418 -12.96 -10.67 8.91
C ARG A 418 -14.16 -10.77 8.00
N LEU A 419 -14.98 -9.72 7.93
CA LEU A 419 -16.10 -9.66 6.96
C LEU A 419 -15.58 -9.76 5.52
N CYS A 420 -14.49 -9.08 5.17
CA CYS A 420 -13.89 -9.20 3.82
C CYS A 420 -13.50 -10.66 3.51
N VAL A 421 -12.86 -11.34 4.45
CA VAL A 421 -12.52 -12.77 4.29
C VAL A 421 -13.76 -13.66 4.19
N GLU A 422 -14.77 -13.42 5.03
CA GLU A 422 -16.04 -14.19 5.05
C GLU A 422 -16.75 -14.17 3.69
N VAL A 423 -16.75 -13.05 3.00
CA VAL A 423 -17.39 -12.92 1.67
C VAL A 423 -16.51 -13.41 0.51
N GLY A 424 -15.34 -13.99 0.81
CA GLY A 424 -14.41 -14.56 -0.17
C GLY A 424 -13.36 -13.60 -0.72
N GLY A 425 -13.07 -12.53 0.02
CA GLY A 425 -11.99 -11.59 -0.23
C GLY A 425 -10.74 -11.85 0.60
N CYS A 426 -9.97 -10.81 0.91
CA CYS A 426 -8.74 -10.91 1.68
C CYS A 426 -8.57 -9.75 2.68
N LEU A 427 -7.63 -9.94 3.62
CA LEU A 427 -7.28 -8.94 4.65
C LEU A 427 -6.64 -7.68 4.08
N THR A 428 -5.98 -7.76 2.92
CA THR A 428 -5.23 -6.63 2.34
C THR A 428 -5.31 -6.65 0.82
N GLY A 429 -5.47 -5.47 0.21
CA GLY A 429 -5.43 -5.26 -1.23
C GLY A 429 -4.09 -4.70 -1.71
N GLU A 430 -3.60 -3.63 -1.05
CA GLU A 430 -2.42 -2.90 -1.49
C GLU A 430 -1.52 -2.39 -0.33
N HIS A 431 -2.06 -2.25 0.92
CA HIS A 431 -1.27 -1.74 2.04
C HIS A 431 -0.30 -2.75 2.63
N GLY A 432 -0.55 -4.05 2.41
CA GLY A 432 0.15 -5.16 3.06
C GLY A 432 -0.45 -5.51 4.42
N VAL A 433 0.06 -6.58 5.00
CA VAL A 433 -0.33 -7.10 6.31
C VAL A 433 0.35 -6.29 7.43
N GLY A 434 1.66 -6.08 7.32
CA GLY A 434 2.47 -5.33 8.28
C GLY A 434 2.35 -5.86 9.71
N ILE A 435 2.19 -4.94 10.66
CA ILE A 435 1.83 -5.26 12.06
C ILE A 435 0.33 -5.20 12.27
N GLU A 436 -0.39 -4.42 11.46
CA GLU A 436 -1.81 -4.13 11.60
C GLU A 436 -2.67 -5.40 11.48
N LYS A 437 -2.35 -6.27 10.52
CA LYS A 437 -3.19 -7.41 10.15
C LYS A 437 -2.53 -8.77 10.46
N ARG A 438 -1.28 -8.78 10.99
CA ARG A 438 -0.51 -10.03 11.18
C ARG A 438 -1.23 -11.07 12.06
N ASP A 439 -1.94 -10.59 13.09
CA ASP A 439 -2.64 -11.48 14.04
C ASP A 439 -4.02 -11.91 13.50
N LEU A 440 -4.47 -11.33 12.36
CA LEU A 440 -5.64 -11.77 11.59
C LEU A 440 -5.27 -12.77 10.47
N MET A 441 -4.00 -13.06 10.25
CA MET A 441 -3.58 -14.01 9.20
C MET A 441 -4.17 -15.41 9.43
N GLU A 442 -4.42 -15.79 10.68
CA GLU A 442 -5.08 -17.06 11.04
C GLU A 442 -6.58 -17.07 10.72
N ASP A 443 -7.22 -15.90 10.53
CA ASP A 443 -8.62 -15.82 10.06
C ASP A 443 -8.72 -16.09 8.54
N GLN A 444 -7.64 -15.86 7.78
CA GLN A 444 -7.62 -16.05 6.32
C GLN A 444 -6.95 -17.36 5.89
N TYR A 445 -5.90 -17.80 6.58
CA TYR A 445 -5.07 -18.93 6.20
C TYR A 445 -5.09 -20.05 7.23
N SER A 446 -5.06 -21.29 6.77
CA SER A 446 -4.85 -22.44 7.65
C SER A 446 -3.44 -22.44 8.24
N ALA A 447 -3.24 -23.22 9.32
CA ALA A 447 -1.91 -23.38 9.90
C ALA A 447 -0.90 -23.96 8.89
N GLU A 448 -1.35 -24.87 8.02
CA GLU A 448 -0.53 -25.46 6.96
C GLU A 448 -0.14 -24.42 5.89
N ASP A 449 -1.06 -23.53 5.51
CA ASP A 449 -0.76 -22.44 4.55
C ASP A 449 0.26 -21.45 5.13
N LEU A 450 0.10 -21.10 6.40
CA LEU A 450 1.06 -20.21 7.09
C LEU A 450 2.45 -20.87 7.22
N GLU A 451 2.50 -22.19 7.48
CA GLU A 451 3.78 -22.92 7.53
C GLU A 451 4.49 -22.91 6.17
N ILE A 452 3.76 -23.03 5.06
CA ILE A 452 4.33 -22.92 3.70
C ILE A 452 4.89 -21.51 3.46
N GLN A 453 4.17 -20.47 3.83
CA GLN A 453 4.63 -19.08 3.68
C GLN A 453 5.89 -18.84 4.53
N MET A 454 5.94 -19.34 5.75
CA MET A 454 7.11 -19.26 6.63
C MET A 454 8.31 -20.06 6.07
N ALA A 455 8.06 -21.21 5.45
CA ALA A 455 9.12 -21.99 4.81
C ALA A 455 9.76 -21.23 3.63
N VAL A 456 8.99 -20.42 2.90
CA VAL A 456 9.56 -19.50 1.88
C VAL A 456 10.50 -18.51 2.56
N LYS A 457 10.09 -17.88 3.68
CA LYS A 457 10.98 -16.97 4.42
C LYS A 457 12.22 -17.68 4.94
N ASP A 458 12.12 -18.90 5.46
CA ASP A 458 13.26 -19.70 5.93
C ASP A 458 14.33 -19.92 4.85
N VAL A 459 13.92 -20.01 3.57
CA VAL A 459 14.86 -20.12 2.43
C VAL A 459 15.64 -18.82 2.20
N PHE A 460 15.00 -17.67 2.31
CA PHE A 460 15.62 -16.37 2.02
C PHE A 460 16.31 -15.75 3.24
N ASP A 461 15.76 -15.94 4.43
CA ASP A 461 16.25 -15.38 5.70
C ASP A 461 16.11 -16.39 6.84
N PRO A 462 16.96 -17.43 6.87
CA PRO A 462 16.87 -18.49 7.87
C PRO A 462 17.06 -18.01 9.33
N ALA A 463 17.65 -16.82 9.52
CA ALA A 463 17.85 -16.22 10.84
C ALA A 463 16.70 -15.28 11.27
N TRP A 464 15.70 -15.07 10.43
CA TRP A 464 14.55 -14.19 10.67
C TRP A 464 14.93 -12.77 11.12
N LEU A 465 15.98 -12.20 10.52
CA LEU A 465 16.50 -10.88 10.83
C LEU A 465 15.90 -9.75 9.97
N LEU A 466 15.38 -10.09 8.76
CA LEU A 466 14.74 -9.12 7.88
C LEU A 466 13.30 -8.82 8.31
N ASN A 467 13.01 -7.56 8.48
CA ASN A 467 11.70 -6.98 8.80
C ASN A 467 10.91 -7.79 9.86
N PRO A 468 11.48 -8.09 11.02
CA PRO A 468 10.88 -9.01 11.98
C PRO A 468 9.57 -8.49 12.56
N SER A 469 8.75 -9.43 13.07
CA SER A 469 7.48 -9.15 13.76
C SER A 469 6.39 -8.54 12.87
N LYS A 470 6.47 -8.77 11.58
CA LYS A 470 5.47 -8.36 10.59
C LYS A 470 5.02 -9.56 9.77
N VAL A 471 3.86 -9.44 9.13
CA VAL A 471 3.22 -10.45 8.28
C VAL A 471 2.72 -11.66 9.05
N PHE A 472 3.58 -12.32 9.82
CA PHE A 472 3.24 -13.53 10.58
C PHE A 472 2.86 -13.21 12.04
N PRO A 473 1.97 -13.97 12.67
CA PRO A 473 1.62 -13.79 14.08
C PRO A 473 2.85 -13.67 14.97
N LEU A 474 2.78 -12.76 15.96
CA LEU A 474 3.97 -12.37 16.74
C LEU A 474 4.60 -13.56 17.48
N SER A 475 3.77 -14.43 18.08
CA SER A 475 4.19 -15.64 18.79
C SER A 475 5.02 -16.59 17.92
N VAL A 476 4.61 -16.73 16.67
CA VAL A 476 5.30 -17.60 15.69
C VAL A 476 6.62 -16.98 15.26
N SER A 477 6.62 -15.69 14.91
CA SER A 477 7.82 -14.96 14.51
C SER A 477 8.90 -14.98 15.59
N GLN A 478 8.51 -14.86 16.87
CA GLN A 478 9.43 -14.92 18.01
C GLN A 478 10.03 -16.32 18.21
N SER A 479 9.24 -17.38 18.04
CA SER A 479 9.70 -18.75 18.18
C SER A 479 10.73 -19.13 17.10
N ARG A 480 10.51 -18.72 15.85
CA ARG A 480 11.45 -18.94 14.72
C ARG A 480 12.77 -18.20 14.90
N ARG A 481 12.73 -16.97 15.38
CA ARG A 481 13.94 -16.18 15.66
C ARG A 481 14.77 -16.73 16.85
N ALA A 482 14.15 -17.46 17.76
CA ALA A 482 14.81 -18.05 18.93
C ALA A 482 15.42 -19.43 18.65
N SER A 483 15.04 -20.11 17.56
CA SER A 483 15.52 -21.42 17.14
C SER A 483 16.79 -21.33 16.28
#